data_6cb8df90a6476aaef3d2dac791606bc6
#
_entry.id   6cb8df90a6476aaef3d2dac791606bc6
#
_cell.length_a   1.000
_cell.length_b   1.000
_cell.length_c   1.000
_cell.angle_alpha   90.00
_cell.angle_beta   90.00
_cell.angle_gamma   90.00
#
_symmetry.space_group_name_H-M   'P 1'
#
loop_
_entity.id
_entity.type
_entity.pdbx_description
1 polymer ?
#
loop_
_entity_poly.entity_id
_entity_poly.type
_entity_poly.pdbx_seq_one_letter_code
_entity_poly.pdbx_strand_id
1 'polypeptide(L)'
;MGTDFVEFILLPSLMATLATEAPNVQILFVSPDRRNLEAMLANSELDLVIGYLPEPPKELIRRTLFHEPFVCVARRGHPVLQDESLSLEHFVELPHVQVLLRDAAMYGDAIDTAIAAIGLVRRVVLWQPNFLAVGNVVSRTDLISTVPSRVAAHFVQELPIVAYDPPLALPAPDFAMYWHSRSQEDAGHKWLRGKIAVLLKP
;
A
#
# COMPACT_ATOMS: atom_id res chain seq x y z
N MET A 1 -4.79 5.85 -10.96
CA MET A 1 -5.52 5.15 -9.88
C MET A 1 -4.52 4.50 -8.93
N GLY A 2 -4.76 4.52 -7.65
CA GLY A 2 -3.95 3.88 -6.63
C GLY A 2 -4.59 4.00 -5.24
N THR A 3 -3.98 3.36 -4.24
CA THR A 3 -4.38 3.51 -2.83
C THR A 3 -3.88 4.84 -2.25
N ASP A 4 -4.39 5.24 -1.09
CA ASP A 4 -3.87 6.37 -0.31
C ASP A 4 -2.38 6.25 0.01
N PHE A 5 -1.86 5.04 0.14
CA PHE A 5 -0.43 4.79 0.24
C PHE A 5 0.34 5.25 -1.01
N VAL A 6 -0.13 4.89 -2.21
CA VAL A 6 0.49 5.33 -3.47
C VAL A 6 0.36 6.84 -3.64
N GLU A 7 -0.81 7.39 -3.30
CA GLU A 7 -1.03 8.83 -3.29
C GLU A 7 0.01 9.55 -2.43
N PHE A 8 0.19 9.07 -1.22
CA PHE A 8 1.13 9.65 -0.25
C PHE A 8 2.59 9.62 -0.72
N ILE A 9 3.07 8.49 -1.23
CA ILE A 9 4.49 8.35 -1.60
C ILE A 9 4.84 8.97 -2.96
N LEU A 10 3.85 9.15 -3.86
CA LEU A 10 4.08 9.58 -5.24
C LEU A 10 3.72 11.05 -5.48
N LEU A 11 2.52 11.47 -5.08
CA LEU A 11 1.98 12.75 -5.55
C LEU A 11 2.82 13.97 -5.17
N PRO A 12 3.39 14.09 -3.96
CA PRO A 12 4.20 15.26 -3.63
C PRO A 12 5.37 15.46 -4.60
N SER A 13 6.15 14.42 -4.87
CA SER A 13 7.30 14.46 -5.76
C SER A 13 6.90 14.56 -7.23
N LEU A 14 5.81 13.89 -7.63
CA LEU A 14 5.30 13.98 -8.98
C LEU A 14 4.82 15.39 -9.30
N MET A 15 4.03 16.01 -8.42
CA MET A 15 3.52 17.37 -8.63
C MET A 15 4.64 18.42 -8.65
N ALA A 16 5.67 18.26 -7.81
CA ALA A 16 6.85 19.12 -7.86
C ALA A 16 7.59 19.01 -9.20
N THR A 17 7.70 17.81 -9.75
CA THR A 17 8.29 17.57 -11.07
C THR A 17 7.43 18.16 -12.19
N LEU A 18 6.12 17.93 -12.16
CA LEU A 18 5.19 18.43 -13.16
C LEU A 18 5.14 19.96 -13.21
N ALA A 19 5.22 20.62 -12.06
CA ALA A 19 5.22 22.09 -11.98
C ALA A 19 6.34 22.73 -12.81
N THR A 20 7.46 22.04 -12.99
CA THR A 20 8.62 22.54 -13.74
C THR A 20 8.70 21.99 -15.16
N GLU A 21 8.40 20.72 -15.34
CA GLU A 21 8.63 20.05 -16.63
C GLU A 21 7.38 19.96 -17.53
N ALA A 22 6.19 20.00 -16.92
CA ALA A 22 4.92 19.88 -17.65
C ALA A 22 3.78 20.65 -16.93
N PRO A 23 3.86 21.98 -16.80
CA PRO A 23 2.96 22.77 -15.94
C PRO A 23 1.49 22.75 -16.36
N ASN A 24 1.20 22.35 -17.59
CA ASN A 24 -0.18 22.26 -18.11
C ASN A 24 -0.81 20.87 -17.93
N VAL A 25 -0.07 19.90 -17.36
CA VAL A 25 -0.62 18.55 -17.09
C VAL A 25 -1.46 18.59 -15.82
N GLN A 26 -2.65 18.02 -15.90
CA GLN A 26 -3.54 17.82 -14.76
C GLN A 26 -3.57 16.35 -14.38
N ILE A 27 -3.50 16.07 -13.09
CA ILE A 27 -3.59 14.71 -12.54
C ILE A 27 -4.93 14.55 -11.82
N LEU A 28 -5.73 13.59 -12.27
CA LEU A 28 -6.87 13.08 -11.52
C LEU A 28 -6.47 11.76 -10.86
N PHE A 29 -6.28 11.78 -9.55
CA PHE A 29 -6.00 10.56 -8.78
C PHE A 29 -7.32 10.00 -8.22
N VAL A 30 -7.58 8.73 -8.46
CA VAL A 30 -8.81 8.06 -8.03
C VAL A 30 -8.50 6.81 -7.22
N SER A 31 -9.36 6.52 -6.24
CA SER A 31 -9.25 5.31 -5.42
C SER A 31 -9.50 4.05 -6.26
N PRO A 32 -8.92 2.90 -5.86
CA PRO A 32 -9.07 1.66 -6.61
C PRO A 32 -10.55 1.20 -6.66
N ASP A 33 -11.03 0.91 -7.86
CA ASP A 33 -12.17 0.04 -8.12
C ASP A 33 -11.77 -0.96 -9.21
N ARG A 34 -11.55 -2.20 -8.83
CA ARG A 34 -10.97 -3.21 -9.72
C ARG A 34 -11.98 -3.92 -10.60
N ARG A 35 -13.27 -3.81 -10.30
CA ARG A 35 -14.32 -4.60 -10.98
C ARG A 35 -14.35 -4.39 -12.49
N ASN A 36 -13.95 -3.19 -12.96
CA ASN A 36 -13.93 -2.83 -14.37
C ASN A 36 -12.57 -2.26 -14.82
N LEU A 37 -11.48 -2.57 -14.11
CA LEU A 37 -10.17 -1.97 -14.33
C LEU A 37 -9.69 -2.07 -15.77
N GLU A 38 -9.82 -3.26 -16.35
CA GLU A 38 -9.42 -3.51 -17.74
C GLU A 38 -10.22 -2.65 -18.72
N ALA A 39 -11.54 -2.62 -18.59
CA ALA A 39 -12.41 -1.81 -19.44
C ALA A 39 -12.10 -0.31 -19.27
N MET A 40 -11.89 0.18 -18.07
CA MET A 40 -11.55 1.58 -17.82
C MET A 40 -10.23 1.98 -18.48
N LEU A 41 -9.21 1.13 -18.42
CA LEU A 41 -7.93 1.35 -19.11
C LEU A 41 -8.06 1.22 -20.64
N ALA A 42 -8.85 0.26 -21.13
CA ALA A 42 -9.12 0.09 -22.56
C ALA A 42 -9.89 1.28 -23.15
N ASN A 43 -10.86 1.84 -22.41
CA ASN A 43 -11.74 2.94 -22.86
C ASN A 43 -11.18 4.33 -22.59
N SER A 44 -9.96 4.49 -22.06
CA SER A 44 -9.37 5.79 -21.70
C SER A 44 -10.05 6.49 -20.52
N GLU A 45 -10.82 5.80 -19.71
CA GLU A 45 -11.35 6.31 -18.45
C GLU A 45 -10.27 6.37 -17.37
N LEU A 46 -9.25 5.51 -17.52
CA LEU A 46 -7.99 5.53 -16.76
C LEU A 46 -6.81 5.45 -17.72
N ASP A 47 -5.74 6.17 -17.39
CA ASP A 47 -4.47 6.08 -18.11
C ASP A 47 -3.53 5.08 -17.46
N LEU A 48 -3.46 5.08 -16.12
CA LEU A 48 -2.44 4.33 -15.37
C LEU A 48 -2.98 3.85 -14.02
N VAL A 49 -2.59 2.65 -13.64
CA VAL A 49 -2.82 2.08 -12.31
C VAL A 49 -1.48 1.83 -11.64
N ILE A 50 -1.36 2.19 -10.35
CA ILE A 50 -0.19 1.89 -9.53
C ILE A 50 -0.65 1.15 -8.28
N GLY A 51 -0.08 0.00 -8.05
CA GLY A 51 -0.42 -0.85 -6.92
C GLY A 51 0.03 -2.29 -7.09
N TYR A 52 -0.49 -3.16 -6.25
CA TYR A 52 -0.30 -4.59 -6.34
C TYR A 52 -1.55 -5.24 -6.96
N LEU A 53 -1.40 -5.91 -8.08
CA LEU A 53 -2.39 -6.76 -8.73
C LEU A 53 -1.86 -8.18 -8.77
N PRO A 54 -2.37 -9.13 -7.96
CA PRO A 54 -1.88 -10.51 -7.96
C PRO A 54 -2.10 -11.19 -9.30
N GLU A 55 -3.22 -10.93 -9.96
CA GLU A 55 -3.61 -11.51 -11.25
C GLU A 55 -4.02 -10.39 -12.21
N PRO A 56 -3.07 -9.67 -12.83
CA PRO A 56 -3.41 -8.60 -13.76
C PRO A 56 -4.02 -9.18 -15.04
N PRO A 57 -5.02 -8.51 -15.65
CA PRO A 57 -5.54 -8.86 -16.96
C PRO A 57 -4.41 -8.95 -18.01
N LYS A 58 -4.55 -9.88 -18.96
CA LYS A 58 -3.49 -10.19 -19.96
C LYS A 58 -3.17 -9.04 -20.90
N GLU A 59 -4.13 -8.17 -21.15
CA GLU A 59 -4.03 -7.01 -22.04
C GLU A 59 -3.26 -5.85 -21.40
N LEU A 60 -3.01 -5.92 -20.09
CA LEU A 60 -2.26 -4.92 -19.38
C LEU A 60 -0.75 -5.19 -19.44
N ILE A 61 -0.01 -4.13 -19.76
CA ILE A 61 1.44 -4.14 -19.63
C ILE A 61 1.77 -3.77 -18.18
N ARG A 62 2.73 -4.50 -17.61
CA ARG A 62 3.19 -4.32 -16.23
C ARG A 62 4.65 -3.87 -16.23
N ARG A 63 4.97 -2.95 -15.31
CA ARG A 63 6.34 -2.63 -14.91
C ARG A 63 6.43 -2.58 -13.39
N THR A 64 7.23 -3.44 -12.79
CA THR A 64 7.52 -3.40 -11.34
C THR A 64 8.26 -2.12 -11.00
N LEU A 65 7.87 -1.49 -9.90
CA LEU A 65 8.44 -0.26 -9.35
C LEU A 65 9.33 -0.55 -8.13
N PHE A 66 8.80 -1.29 -7.18
CA PHE A 66 9.50 -1.65 -5.93
C PHE A 66 8.82 -2.85 -5.25
N HIS A 67 9.57 -3.48 -4.34
CA HIS A 67 9.03 -4.44 -3.36
C HIS A 67 8.66 -3.68 -2.08
N GLU A 68 7.53 -4.02 -1.48
CA GLU A 68 7.06 -3.35 -0.27
C GLU A 68 6.84 -4.37 0.85
N PRO A 69 7.78 -4.51 1.79
CA PRO A 69 7.59 -5.38 2.94
C PRO A 69 6.56 -4.80 3.92
N PHE A 70 5.93 -5.67 4.68
CA PHE A 70 5.07 -5.30 5.78
C PHE A 70 5.84 -5.24 7.09
N VAL A 71 5.44 -4.33 7.97
CA VAL A 71 5.87 -4.23 9.35
C VAL A 71 4.68 -4.06 10.27
N CYS A 72 4.82 -4.45 11.53
CA CYS A 72 3.82 -4.24 12.55
C CYS A 72 4.05 -2.89 13.24
N VAL A 73 2.97 -2.19 13.59
CA VAL A 73 3.04 -0.92 14.30
C VAL A 73 2.17 -0.96 15.55
N ALA A 74 2.68 -0.36 16.63
CA ALA A 74 1.96 -0.16 17.89
C ALA A 74 2.30 1.23 18.45
N ARG A 75 1.50 1.74 19.41
CA ARG A 75 1.84 2.98 20.08
C ARG A 75 3.09 2.83 20.95
N ARG A 76 3.86 3.91 21.08
CA ARG A 76 4.94 3.99 22.06
C ARG A 76 4.38 3.83 23.47
N GLY A 77 5.04 3.03 24.29
CA GLY A 77 4.55 2.72 25.65
C GLY A 77 3.29 1.85 25.65
N HIS A 78 3.14 0.95 24.67
CA HIS A 78 2.09 -0.07 24.68
C HIS A 78 2.23 -0.95 25.92
N PRO A 79 1.14 -1.25 26.70
CA PRO A 79 1.24 -1.89 28.00
C PRO A 79 1.83 -3.31 27.94
N VAL A 80 1.67 -4.02 26.83
CA VAL A 80 2.14 -5.40 26.64
C VAL A 80 3.46 -5.43 25.87
N LEU A 81 3.66 -4.53 24.90
CA LEU A 81 4.84 -4.50 24.04
C LEU A 81 5.91 -3.57 24.65
N GLN A 82 6.64 -4.08 25.63
CA GLN A 82 7.72 -3.33 26.30
C GLN A 82 9.10 -3.66 25.76
N ASP A 83 9.21 -4.78 25.00
CA ASP A 83 10.46 -5.24 24.39
C ASP A 83 10.65 -4.69 22.97
N GLU A 84 11.85 -4.84 22.43
CA GLU A 84 12.20 -4.42 21.07
C GLU A 84 11.63 -5.36 19.99
N SER A 85 10.96 -6.44 20.36
CA SER A 85 10.41 -7.46 19.45
C SER A 85 8.95 -7.76 19.72
N LEU A 86 8.19 -8.05 18.67
CA LEU A 86 6.82 -8.50 18.71
C LEU A 86 6.81 -10.05 18.63
N SER A 87 6.40 -10.72 19.69
CA SER A 87 6.25 -12.18 19.67
C SER A 87 5.05 -12.63 18.84
N LEU A 88 5.06 -13.88 18.34
CA LEU A 88 3.91 -14.46 17.64
C LEU A 88 2.67 -14.55 18.54
N GLU A 89 2.84 -14.84 19.82
CA GLU A 89 1.77 -14.88 20.81
C GLU A 89 1.09 -13.50 20.91
N HIS A 90 1.87 -12.44 21.15
CA HIS A 90 1.34 -11.07 21.19
C HIS A 90 0.68 -10.65 19.87
N PHE A 91 1.26 -11.06 18.73
CA PHE A 91 0.68 -10.72 17.43
C PHE A 91 -0.70 -11.33 17.23
N VAL A 92 -0.95 -12.54 17.75
CA VAL A 92 -2.23 -13.23 17.62
C VAL A 92 -3.26 -12.73 18.63
N GLU A 93 -2.84 -12.46 19.88
CA GLU A 93 -3.74 -12.11 20.98
C GLU A 93 -4.16 -10.64 20.99
N LEU A 94 -3.27 -9.73 20.60
CA LEU A 94 -3.57 -8.32 20.61
C LEU A 94 -4.64 -7.97 19.55
N PRO A 95 -5.48 -6.95 19.82
CA PRO A 95 -6.49 -6.53 18.87
C PRO A 95 -5.87 -5.71 17.71
N HIS A 96 -6.30 -6.02 16.47
CA HIS A 96 -5.77 -5.41 15.26
C HIS A 96 -6.68 -4.39 14.62
N VAL A 97 -6.07 -3.36 14.02
CA VAL A 97 -6.64 -2.57 12.92
C VAL A 97 -6.20 -3.18 11.61
N GLN A 98 -7.16 -3.45 10.72
CA GLN A 98 -6.93 -4.00 9.39
C GLN A 98 -7.31 -2.99 8.32
N VAL A 99 -6.42 -2.79 7.35
CA VAL A 99 -6.81 -2.07 6.13
C VAL A 99 -7.50 -3.05 5.19
N LEU A 100 -8.79 -2.79 4.94
CA LEU A 100 -9.61 -3.55 4.02
C LEU A 100 -9.87 -2.67 2.79
N LEU A 101 -9.12 -2.87 1.74
CA LEU A 101 -9.42 -2.26 0.45
C LEU A 101 -10.71 -2.87 -0.09
N ARG A 102 -11.50 -2.09 -0.82
CA ARG A 102 -12.84 -2.51 -1.33
C ARG A 102 -12.86 -3.88 -2.03
N ASP A 103 -11.71 -4.31 -2.52
CA ASP A 103 -11.49 -5.66 -3.04
C ASP A 103 -10.59 -6.41 -2.04
N ALA A 104 -11.22 -7.09 -1.09
CA ALA A 104 -10.64 -7.73 0.10
C ALA A 104 -9.45 -8.67 -0.14
N ALA A 105 -9.20 -9.07 -1.38
CA ALA A 105 -8.13 -9.98 -1.78
C ALA A 105 -6.71 -9.39 -1.72
N MET A 106 -6.52 -8.11 -1.32
CA MET A 106 -5.20 -7.50 -1.57
C MET A 106 -4.16 -7.62 -0.46
N TYR A 107 -4.50 -7.30 0.77
CA TYR A 107 -3.49 -7.27 1.84
C TYR A 107 -3.94 -8.00 3.10
N GLY A 108 -5.23 -7.94 3.43
CA GLY A 108 -5.80 -8.68 4.55
C GLY A 108 -5.68 -10.19 4.36
N ASP A 109 -6.01 -10.67 3.18
CA ASP A 109 -5.97 -12.09 2.84
C ASP A 109 -4.54 -12.66 2.89
N ALA A 110 -3.52 -11.90 2.48
CA ALA A 110 -2.14 -12.38 2.50
C ALA A 110 -1.62 -12.59 3.92
N ILE A 111 -1.94 -11.67 4.84
CA ILE A 111 -1.56 -11.77 6.25
C ILE A 111 -2.36 -12.88 6.92
N ASP A 112 -3.68 -12.90 6.74
CA ASP A 112 -4.56 -13.90 7.32
C ASP A 112 -4.27 -15.31 6.75
N THR A 113 -3.92 -15.41 5.47
CA THR A 113 -3.47 -16.65 4.83
C THR A 113 -2.17 -17.14 5.46
N ALA A 114 -1.18 -16.27 5.69
CA ALA A 114 0.08 -16.64 6.32
C ALA A 114 -0.13 -17.12 7.77
N ILE A 115 -1.01 -16.48 8.53
CA ILE A 115 -1.36 -16.89 9.91
C ILE A 115 -2.12 -18.20 9.91
N ALA A 116 -3.09 -18.36 9.02
CA ALA A 116 -3.88 -19.61 8.90
C ALA A 116 -3.01 -20.81 8.50
N ALA A 117 -1.96 -20.59 7.70
CA ALA A 117 -1.03 -21.66 7.31
C ALA A 117 -0.27 -22.28 8.50
N ILE A 118 -0.18 -21.57 9.61
CA ILE A 118 0.40 -22.07 10.88
C ILE A 118 -0.67 -22.42 11.93
N GLY A 119 -1.94 -22.50 11.50
CA GLY A 119 -3.07 -22.92 12.34
C GLY A 119 -3.53 -21.87 13.35
N LEU A 120 -3.19 -20.59 13.15
CA LEU A 120 -3.55 -19.47 14.03
C LEU A 120 -4.55 -18.53 13.37
N VAL A 121 -5.17 -17.68 14.19
CA VAL A 121 -6.11 -16.62 13.79
C VAL A 121 -5.83 -15.41 14.65
N ARG A 122 -5.78 -14.22 14.06
CA ARG A 122 -5.65 -12.95 14.80
C ARG A 122 -7.01 -12.31 15.05
N ARG A 123 -7.08 -11.46 16.05
CA ARG A 123 -8.30 -10.75 16.43
C ARG A 123 -8.34 -9.37 15.78
N VAL A 124 -9.04 -9.23 14.67
CA VAL A 124 -9.29 -7.93 14.05
C VAL A 124 -10.54 -7.28 14.67
N VAL A 125 -10.44 -6.05 15.14
CA VAL A 125 -11.54 -5.30 15.80
C VAL A 125 -11.96 -4.06 15.02
N LEU A 126 -11.14 -3.61 14.06
CA LEU A 126 -11.44 -2.48 13.20
C LEU A 126 -10.98 -2.76 11.76
N TRP A 127 -11.89 -2.62 10.81
CA TRP A 127 -11.59 -2.60 9.39
C TRP A 127 -11.80 -1.19 8.85
N GLN A 128 -10.87 -0.69 8.06
CA GLN A 128 -10.95 0.63 7.47
C GLN A 128 -10.25 0.69 6.10
N PRO A 129 -10.59 1.64 5.20
CA PRO A 129 -10.14 1.59 3.82
C PRO A 129 -8.75 2.21 3.55
N ASN A 130 -8.17 2.99 4.50
CA ASN A 130 -7.02 3.84 4.23
C ASN A 130 -5.83 3.52 5.16
N PHE A 131 -4.64 3.34 4.58
CA PHE A 131 -3.42 3.11 5.37
C PHE A 131 -3.07 4.28 6.27
N LEU A 132 -3.14 5.51 5.76
CA LEU A 132 -2.70 6.70 6.50
C LEU A 132 -3.54 6.98 7.76
N ALA A 133 -4.80 6.57 7.79
CA ALA A 133 -5.64 6.71 8.97
C ALA A 133 -5.27 5.75 10.12
N VAL A 134 -4.56 4.64 9.82
CA VAL A 134 -4.12 3.65 10.82
C VAL A 134 -3.28 4.29 11.91
N GLY A 135 -2.32 5.14 11.53
CA GLY A 135 -1.41 5.77 12.49
C GLY A 135 -2.14 6.56 13.58
N ASN A 136 -3.20 7.28 13.21
CA ASN A 136 -4.01 8.03 14.18
C ASN A 136 -4.79 7.15 15.14
N VAL A 137 -5.23 5.97 14.72
CA VAL A 137 -5.92 5.00 15.59
C VAL A 137 -4.92 4.33 16.51
N VAL A 138 -3.84 3.76 15.94
CA VAL A 138 -2.82 3.02 16.68
C VAL A 138 -2.13 3.90 17.73
N SER A 139 -1.79 5.15 17.41
CA SER A 139 -1.11 6.07 18.34
C SER A 139 -1.90 6.40 19.61
N ARG A 140 -3.23 6.15 19.63
CA ARG A 140 -4.14 6.50 20.72
C ARG A 140 -4.83 5.32 21.37
N THR A 141 -4.49 4.10 20.94
CA THR A 141 -5.15 2.87 21.43
C THR A 141 -4.10 1.77 21.66
N ASP A 142 -4.52 0.66 22.26
CA ASP A 142 -3.70 -0.55 22.37
C ASP A 142 -3.92 -1.51 21.18
N LEU A 143 -4.36 -1.00 20.06
CA LEU A 143 -4.46 -1.74 18.82
C LEU A 143 -3.11 -1.79 18.12
N ILE A 144 -2.82 -2.92 17.49
CA ILE A 144 -1.68 -3.04 16.58
C ILE A 144 -2.17 -3.11 15.13
N SER A 145 -1.28 -2.87 14.18
CA SER A 145 -1.59 -3.01 12.76
C SER A 145 -0.39 -3.50 11.98
N THR A 146 -0.64 -4.16 10.87
CA THR A 146 0.38 -4.53 9.88
C THR A 146 0.18 -3.64 8.66
N VAL A 147 1.21 -2.86 8.33
CA VAL A 147 1.18 -1.84 7.28
C VAL A 147 2.43 -1.91 6.39
N PRO A 148 2.40 -1.33 5.17
CA PRO A 148 3.60 -1.17 4.36
C PRO A 148 4.72 -0.44 5.12
N SER A 149 5.96 -0.86 4.90
CA SER A 149 7.13 -0.34 5.64
C SER A 149 7.32 1.17 5.50
N ARG A 150 7.05 1.73 4.31
CA ARG A 150 7.12 3.18 4.05
C ARG A 150 6.03 3.96 4.81
N VAL A 151 4.84 3.38 4.99
CA VAL A 151 3.79 3.97 5.85
C VAL A 151 4.24 3.96 7.30
N ALA A 152 4.78 2.83 7.76
CA ALA A 152 5.29 2.74 9.12
C ALA A 152 6.43 3.73 9.39
N ALA A 153 7.36 3.91 8.44
CA ALA A 153 8.44 4.88 8.57
C ALA A 153 7.89 6.31 8.78
N HIS A 154 6.86 6.70 8.03
CA HIS A 154 6.17 7.97 8.25
C HIS A 154 5.54 8.05 9.64
N PHE A 155 4.83 6.99 10.07
CA PHE A 155 4.20 6.99 11.40
C PHE A 155 5.20 7.13 12.53
N VAL A 156 6.36 6.45 12.45
CA VAL A 156 7.42 6.53 13.46
C VAL A 156 8.00 7.95 13.56
N GLN A 157 8.06 8.68 12.45
CA GLN A 157 8.55 10.07 12.42
C GLN A 157 7.54 11.07 12.98
N GLU A 158 6.25 10.91 12.67
CA GLU A 158 5.23 11.93 12.93
C GLU A 158 4.36 11.63 14.17
N LEU A 159 4.34 10.39 14.65
CA LEU A 159 3.43 9.93 15.70
C LEU A 159 4.20 9.16 16.79
N PRO A 160 3.66 9.05 18.01
CA PRO A 160 4.25 8.22 19.05
C PRO A 160 4.03 6.72 18.79
N ILE A 161 4.60 6.23 17.68
CA ILE A 161 4.49 4.85 17.19
C ILE A 161 5.87 4.20 17.18
N VAL A 162 5.89 2.88 17.38
CA VAL A 162 7.05 1.98 17.21
C VAL A 162 6.71 0.97 16.13
N ALA A 163 7.66 0.69 15.27
CA ALA A 163 7.57 -0.36 14.27
C ALA A 163 8.32 -1.61 14.76
N TYR A 164 7.74 -2.78 14.48
CA TYR A 164 8.26 -4.10 14.83
C TYR A 164 8.32 -4.96 13.57
N ASP A 165 9.31 -5.80 13.47
CA ASP A 165 9.33 -6.85 12.48
C ASP A 165 8.15 -7.83 12.71
N PRO A 166 7.47 -8.30 11.67
CA PRO A 166 6.44 -9.31 11.81
C PRO A 166 7.04 -10.60 12.39
N PRO A 167 6.37 -11.25 13.36
CA PRO A 167 6.89 -12.47 13.99
C PRO A 167 6.74 -13.73 13.11
N LEU A 168 6.33 -13.55 11.87
CA LEU A 168 6.19 -14.60 10.85
C LEU A 168 6.55 -14.03 9.48
N ALA A 169 6.91 -14.92 8.56
CA ALA A 169 7.19 -14.52 7.18
C ALA A 169 5.90 -14.03 6.49
N LEU A 170 5.88 -12.77 6.09
CA LEU A 170 4.82 -12.19 5.27
C LEU A 170 5.31 -11.98 3.84
N PRO A 171 4.42 -12.11 2.83
CA PRO A 171 4.79 -11.78 1.47
C PRO A 171 5.13 -10.28 1.34
N ALA A 172 6.16 -9.96 0.58
CA ALA A 172 6.47 -8.60 0.19
C ALA A 172 5.92 -8.36 -1.24
N PRO A 173 4.77 -7.70 -1.41
CA PRO A 173 4.18 -7.54 -2.72
C PRO A 173 4.99 -6.63 -3.62
N ASP A 174 5.03 -6.98 -4.92
CA ASP A 174 5.57 -6.15 -5.98
C ASP A 174 4.59 -5.04 -6.34
N PHE A 175 4.88 -3.83 -5.93
CA PHE A 175 4.17 -2.68 -6.47
C PHE A 175 4.61 -2.43 -7.90
N ALA A 176 3.64 -2.31 -8.78
CA ALA A 176 3.88 -2.10 -10.20
C ALA A 176 2.94 -1.02 -10.75
N MET A 177 3.31 -0.46 -11.89
CA MET A 177 2.40 0.29 -12.72
C MET A 177 1.86 -0.61 -13.84
N TYR A 178 0.58 -0.38 -14.17
CA TYR A 178 -0.15 -1.11 -15.20
C TYR A 178 -0.85 -0.14 -16.12
N TRP A 179 -0.80 -0.42 -17.41
CA TRP A 179 -1.47 0.36 -18.46
C TRP A 179 -1.91 -0.55 -19.59
N HIS A 180 -2.87 -0.10 -20.37
CA HIS A 180 -3.33 -0.85 -21.54
C HIS A 180 -2.30 -0.75 -22.69
N SER A 181 -2.16 -1.81 -23.50
CA SER A 181 -1.23 -1.91 -24.63
C SER A 181 -1.38 -0.77 -25.65
N ARG A 182 -2.59 -0.22 -25.83
CA ARG A 182 -2.87 0.94 -26.68
C ARG A 182 -2.03 2.19 -26.36
N SER A 183 -1.69 2.39 -25.07
CA SER A 183 -0.89 3.54 -24.59
C SER A 183 0.61 3.24 -24.56
N GLN A 184 1.02 2.06 -25.06
CA GLN A 184 2.42 1.65 -24.99
C GLN A 184 3.34 2.61 -25.75
N GLU A 185 2.94 3.04 -26.95
CA GLU A 185 3.73 3.87 -27.82
C GLU A 185 3.47 5.37 -27.70
N ASP A 186 2.47 5.78 -26.90
CA ASP A 186 2.17 7.19 -26.65
C ASP A 186 3.34 7.89 -25.96
N ALA A 187 3.83 8.99 -26.55
CA ALA A 187 5.03 9.69 -26.09
C ALA A 187 4.83 10.35 -24.70
N GLY A 188 3.66 10.97 -24.47
CA GLY A 188 3.33 11.62 -23.20
C GLY A 188 3.19 10.58 -22.08
N HIS A 189 2.51 9.48 -22.37
CA HIS A 189 2.34 8.38 -21.44
C HIS A 189 3.67 7.69 -21.11
N LYS A 190 4.57 7.48 -22.10
CA LYS A 190 5.94 6.96 -21.88
C LYS A 190 6.74 7.87 -20.97
N TRP A 191 6.68 9.19 -21.21
CA TRP A 191 7.37 10.18 -20.41
C TRP A 191 6.88 10.13 -18.96
N LEU A 192 5.56 10.14 -18.72
CA LEU A 192 4.97 10.07 -17.38
C LEU A 192 5.38 8.79 -16.65
N ARG A 193 5.27 7.61 -17.31
CA ARG A 193 5.74 6.34 -16.73
C ARG A 193 7.22 6.36 -16.36
N GLY A 194 8.04 7.00 -17.19
CA GLY A 194 9.46 7.21 -16.92
C GLY A 194 9.70 8.02 -15.65
N LYS A 195 8.99 9.14 -15.47
CA LYS A 195 9.07 9.98 -14.28
C LYS A 195 8.64 9.24 -13.02
N ILE A 196 7.49 8.58 -13.06
CA ILE A 196 6.99 7.77 -11.94
C ILE A 196 8.00 6.69 -11.53
N ALA A 197 8.56 6.00 -12.50
CA ALA A 197 9.55 4.96 -12.23
C ALA A 197 10.86 5.50 -11.60
N VAL A 198 11.23 6.74 -11.87
CA VAL A 198 12.39 7.39 -11.23
C VAL A 198 12.04 7.83 -9.80
N LEU A 199 10.87 8.43 -9.61
CA LEU A 199 10.44 8.97 -8.31
C LEU A 199 10.15 7.88 -7.26
N LEU A 200 9.75 6.68 -7.70
CA LEU A 200 9.44 5.56 -6.81
C LEU A 200 10.58 4.53 -6.69
N LYS A 201 11.76 4.82 -7.23
CA LYS A 201 12.94 3.98 -6.96
C LYS A 201 13.23 3.92 -5.45
N PRO A 202 13.70 2.73 -4.96
CA PRO A 202 14.14 2.60 -3.58
C PRO A 202 15.28 3.57 -3.24
#